data_3ad7ce1f23a7c32af10927a753b270e2
#
_entry.id   3ad7ce1f23a7c32af10927a753b270e2
#
_cell.length_a   1.000
_cell.length_b   1.000
_cell.length_c   1.000
_cell.angle_alpha   90.00
_cell.angle_beta   90.00
_cell.angle_gamma   90.00
#
_symmetry.space_group_name_H-M   'P 1'
#
loop_
_entity.id
_entity.type
_entity.pdbx_description
1 polymer ?
#
loop_
_entity_poly.entity_id
_entity_poly.type
_entity_poly.pdbx_seq_one_letter_code
_entity_poly.pdbx_strand_id
1 'polypeptide(L)'
;MKAGPAISIGQHSEAGRKERNDDSYGVVVPDAALLEAKGIAMAIADGMSSSEAAKIASETCVKTFLEDYYATHPSWTVKTSVGRVLSAINRWLHGQGAANHLSDRGMVTTFSGLVLKSATAYIFHAGDSRIYLLRSGAIEQLTRDHRVRISREREYLSRAVGIDTN
;
A
#
# COMPACT_ATOMS: atom_id res chain seq x y z
N MET A 1 -1.78 30.93 12.12
CA MET A 1 -1.54 29.55 11.64
C MET A 1 -2.88 28.86 11.55
N LYS A 2 -3.26 28.36 10.38
CA LYS A 2 -4.46 27.50 10.28
C LYS A 2 -4.10 26.16 10.94
N ALA A 3 -4.86 25.74 11.96
CA ALA A 3 -4.72 24.41 12.53
C ALA A 3 -4.91 23.40 11.39
N GLY A 4 -3.98 22.47 11.26
CA GLY A 4 -4.14 21.36 10.33
C GLY A 4 -5.37 20.51 10.68
N PRO A 5 -5.83 19.62 9.78
CA PRO A 5 -6.98 18.78 10.07
C PRO A 5 -6.70 17.95 11.33
N ALA A 6 -7.59 18.03 12.34
CA ALA A 6 -7.55 17.11 13.46
C ALA A 6 -7.95 15.72 12.94
N ILE A 7 -7.05 14.75 13.05
CA ILE A 7 -7.34 13.36 12.71
C ILE A 7 -7.17 12.46 13.93
N SER A 8 -7.97 11.41 13.98
CA SER A 8 -7.81 10.30 14.93
C SER A 8 -7.55 9.03 14.13
N ILE A 9 -6.61 8.22 14.59
CA ILE A 9 -6.18 7.00 13.90
C ILE A 9 -6.37 5.83 14.85
N GLY A 10 -7.06 4.79 14.40
CA GLY A 10 -7.14 3.48 15.03
C GLY A 10 -6.50 2.44 14.14
N GLN A 11 -5.81 1.46 14.73
CA GLN A 11 -5.11 0.41 14.01
C GLN A 11 -5.33 -0.93 14.69
N HIS A 12 -5.50 -1.97 13.88
CA HIS A 12 -5.56 -3.35 14.35
C HIS A 12 -5.03 -4.28 13.25
N SER A 13 -4.29 -5.31 13.62
CA SER A 13 -3.80 -6.36 12.74
C SER A 13 -3.53 -7.62 13.53
N GLU A 14 -3.97 -8.75 13.02
CA GLU A 14 -3.78 -10.06 13.64
C GLU A 14 -3.72 -11.18 12.59
N ALA A 15 -3.08 -12.30 12.92
CA ALA A 15 -2.97 -13.46 12.02
C ALA A 15 -4.30 -14.16 11.77
N GLY A 16 -5.29 -13.96 12.66
CA GLY A 16 -6.57 -14.67 12.62
C GLY A 16 -6.35 -16.18 12.78
N ARG A 17 -6.80 -16.96 11.78
CA ARG A 17 -6.63 -18.42 11.75
C ARG A 17 -5.34 -18.88 11.07
N LYS A 18 -4.55 -17.97 10.52
CA LYS A 18 -3.26 -18.29 9.90
C LYS A 18 -2.20 -18.43 10.99
N GLU A 19 -1.16 -19.22 10.73
CA GLU A 19 -0.01 -19.35 11.63
C GLU A 19 0.81 -18.06 11.71
N ARG A 20 0.76 -17.24 10.65
CA ARG A 20 1.54 -16.01 10.53
C ARG A 20 0.68 -14.89 9.96
N ASN A 21 0.96 -13.67 10.43
CA ASN A 21 0.40 -12.45 9.88
C ASN A 21 1.37 -11.86 8.84
N ASP A 22 1.00 -11.97 7.58
CA ASP A 22 1.77 -11.44 6.44
C ASP A 22 1.30 -10.03 6.02
N ASP A 23 0.33 -9.45 6.73
CA ASP A 23 -0.12 -8.08 6.53
C ASP A 23 0.85 -7.07 7.14
N SER A 24 0.95 -5.92 6.50
CA SER A 24 1.68 -4.77 7.02
C SER A 24 0.87 -3.49 6.83
N TYR A 25 1.02 -2.54 7.74
CA TYR A 25 0.38 -1.24 7.65
C TYR A 25 1.25 -0.16 8.29
N GLY A 26 0.98 1.09 7.92
CA GLY A 26 1.63 2.22 8.53
C GLY A 26 0.94 3.53 8.22
N VAL A 27 1.16 4.51 9.09
CA VAL A 27 0.66 5.88 8.97
C VAL A 27 1.77 6.84 9.38
N VAL A 28 1.97 7.90 8.59
CA VAL A 28 2.85 9.01 8.93
C VAL A 28 2.05 10.30 8.96
N VAL A 29 2.04 10.95 10.10
CA VAL A 29 1.56 12.32 10.30
C VAL A 29 2.81 13.17 10.51
N PRO A 30 3.31 13.87 9.48
CA PRO A 30 4.56 14.58 9.54
C PRO A 30 4.43 15.91 10.31
N ASP A 31 5.56 16.59 10.52
CA ASP A 31 5.59 17.96 11.04
C ASP A 31 4.84 18.95 10.12
N ALA A 32 4.63 20.17 10.62
CA ALA A 32 3.81 21.17 9.93
C ALA A 32 4.30 21.50 8.50
N ALA A 33 5.60 21.53 8.27
CA ALA A 33 6.17 21.88 6.97
C ALA A 33 5.94 20.75 5.93
N LEU A 34 6.18 19.51 6.33
CA LEU A 34 5.91 18.34 5.49
C LEU A 34 4.42 18.07 5.35
N LEU A 35 3.62 18.35 6.39
CA LEU A 35 2.16 18.22 6.33
C LEU A 35 1.56 19.13 5.26
N GLU A 36 2.01 20.37 5.17
CA GLU A 36 1.58 21.29 4.12
C GLU A 36 2.06 20.84 2.74
N ALA A 37 3.32 20.44 2.63
CA ALA A 37 3.93 20.07 1.36
C ALA A 37 3.46 18.71 0.83
N LYS A 38 3.29 17.70 1.69
CA LYS A 38 3.06 16.30 1.32
C LYS A 38 1.75 15.71 1.85
N GLY A 39 1.18 16.27 2.93
CA GLY A 39 0.00 15.71 3.58
C GLY A 39 0.33 14.53 4.49
N ILE A 40 -0.70 13.79 4.87
CA ILE A 40 -0.63 12.59 5.70
C ILE A 40 -0.68 11.37 4.78
N ALA A 41 0.25 10.45 4.93
CA ALA A 41 0.28 9.22 4.14
C ALA A 41 0.02 8.00 5.01
N MET A 42 -0.75 7.05 4.48
CA MET A 42 -1.02 5.77 5.11
C MET A 42 -1.07 4.67 4.05
N ALA A 43 -0.70 3.46 4.45
CA ALA A 43 -0.68 2.31 3.56
C ALA A 43 -0.96 1.02 4.32
N ILE A 44 -1.56 0.07 3.60
CA ILE A 44 -1.67 -1.34 3.98
C ILE A 44 -1.22 -2.21 2.82
N ALA A 45 -0.68 -3.37 3.14
CA ALA A 45 -0.22 -4.38 2.19
C ALA A 45 -0.44 -5.78 2.76
N ASP A 46 -0.94 -6.71 1.94
CA ASP A 46 -1.12 -8.14 2.25
C ASP A 46 -0.11 -8.93 1.43
N GLY A 47 0.81 -9.60 2.09
CA GLY A 47 1.86 -10.39 1.47
C GLY A 47 1.34 -11.69 0.89
N MET A 48 1.68 -11.96 -0.37
CA MET A 48 1.11 -13.04 -1.16
C MET A 48 2.07 -14.21 -1.37
N SER A 49 2.28 -15.01 -0.38
CA SER A 49 2.89 -16.33 -0.53
C SER A 49 2.72 -17.17 0.73
N SER A 50 3.00 -18.46 0.65
CA SER A 50 3.09 -19.32 1.84
C SER A 50 4.47 -19.30 2.52
N SER A 51 5.37 -18.41 2.08
CA SER A 51 6.74 -18.31 2.55
C SER A 51 6.99 -17.01 3.33
N GLU A 52 8.13 -16.94 4.00
CA GLU A 52 8.61 -15.77 4.72
C GLU A 52 8.73 -14.52 3.80
N ALA A 53 8.89 -14.74 2.50
CA ALA A 53 8.92 -13.69 1.49
C ALA A 53 7.65 -12.83 1.44
N ALA A 54 6.49 -13.36 1.81
CA ALA A 54 5.23 -12.60 1.88
C ALA A 54 5.32 -11.47 2.91
N LYS A 55 5.74 -11.81 4.12
CA LYS A 55 5.89 -10.84 5.21
C LYS A 55 6.92 -9.77 4.87
N ILE A 56 8.07 -10.19 4.33
CA ILE A 56 9.13 -9.26 3.93
C ILE A 56 8.63 -8.32 2.82
N ALA A 57 7.85 -8.85 1.85
CA ALA A 57 7.31 -8.04 0.76
C ALA A 57 6.34 -6.97 1.26
N SER A 58 5.38 -7.32 2.12
CA SER A 58 4.41 -6.37 2.67
C SER A 58 5.07 -5.31 3.55
N GLU A 59 5.99 -5.71 4.46
CA GLU A 59 6.71 -4.79 5.33
C GLU A 59 7.60 -3.82 4.52
N THR A 60 8.37 -4.35 3.57
CA THR A 60 9.21 -3.52 2.71
C THR A 60 8.37 -2.54 1.91
N CYS A 61 7.25 -2.99 1.33
CA CYS A 61 6.37 -2.16 0.53
C CYS A 61 5.83 -0.98 1.35
N VAL A 62 5.26 -1.23 2.53
CA VAL A 62 4.69 -0.19 3.39
C VAL A 62 5.77 0.76 3.91
N LYS A 63 6.86 0.21 4.47
CA LYS A 63 7.94 1.00 5.05
C LYS A 63 8.58 1.91 4.00
N THR A 64 9.04 1.33 2.89
CA THR A 64 9.70 2.09 1.81
C THR A 64 8.74 3.13 1.21
N PHE A 65 7.45 2.79 1.02
CA PHE A 65 6.47 3.76 0.55
C PHE A 65 6.39 4.98 1.46
N LEU A 66 6.25 4.77 2.77
CA LEU A 66 6.11 5.87 3.72
C LEU A 66 7.39 6.70 3.85
N GLU A 67 8.56 6.08 3.86
CA GLU A 67 9.85 6.77 3.95
C GLU A 67 10.14 7.56 2.65
N ASP A 68 10.11 6.89 1.51
CA ASP A 68 10.51 7.48 0.22
C ASP A 68 9.50 8.52 -0.27
N TYR A 69 8.21 8.37 0.02
CA TYR A 69 7.20 9.36 -0.36
C TYR A 69 7.55 10.75 0.18
N TYR A 70 7.93 10.84 1.44
CA TYR A 70 8.33 12.11 2.06
C TYR A 70 9.71 12.59 1.61
N ALA A 71 10.58 11.69 1.17
CA ALA A 71 11.89 12.02 0.61
C ALA A 71 11.81 12.55 -0.84
N THR A 72 10.67 12.40 -1.54
CA THR A 72 10.51 12.95 -2.89
C THR A 72 10.51 14.48 -2.89
N HIS A 73 10.93 15.07 -4.03
CA HIS A 73 11.05 16.52 -4.15
C HIS A 73 9.73 17.25 -3.81
N PRO A 74 9.74 18.33 -3.02
CA PRO A 74 8.52 19.02 -2.56
C PRO A 74 7.64 19.57 -3.69
N SER A 75 8.23 19.91 -4.84
CA SER A 75 7.49 20.42 -6.00
C SER A 75 6.72 19.33 -6.78
N TRP A 76 6.97 18.05 -6.49
CA TRP A 76 6.25 16.98 -7.18
C TRP A 76 4.82 16.86 -6.67
N THR A 77 3.90 16.58 -7.60
CA THR A 77 2.53 16.26 -7.23
C THR A 77 2.47 14.96 -6.42
N VAL A 78 1.41 14.78 -5.64
CA VAL A 78 1.16 13.52 -4.91
C VAL A 78 1.22 12.33 -5.88
N LYS A 79 0.55 12.43 -7.04
CA LYS A 79 0.52 11.36 -8.05
C LYS A 79 1.92 11.04 -8.59
N THR A 80 2.72 12.05 -8.88
CA THR A 80 4.10 11.86 -9.38
C THR A 80 4.99 11.20 -8.31
N SER A 81 4.93 11.69 -7.07
CA SER A 81 5.71 11.14 -5.95
C SER A 81 5.36 9.67 -5.72
N VAL A 82 4.07 9.36 -5.53
CA VAL A 82 3.61 7.99 -5.28
C VAL A 82 3.91 7.07 -6.46
N GLY A 83 3.66 7.49 -7.70
CA GLY A 83 3.94 6.68 -8.89
C GLY A 83 5.42 6.31 -9.02
N ARG A 84 6.34 7.25 -8.75
CA ARG A 84 7.78 6.99 -8.77
C ARG A 84 8.21 6.03 -7.67
N VAL A 85 7.73 6.25 -6.45
CA VAL A 85 8.06 5.39 -5.31
C VAL A 85 7.53 3.97 -5.52
N LEU A 86 6.25 3.81 -5.89
CA LEU A 86 5.68 2.48 -6.14
C LEU A 86 6.38 1.76 -7.31
N SER A 87 6.75 2.47 -8.38
CA SER A 87 7.51 1.85 -9.47
C SER A 87 8.90 1.38 -9.03
N ALA A 88 9.56 2.10 -8.11
CA ALA A 88 10.85 1.68 -7.56
C ALA A 88 10.69 0.43 -6.66
N ILE A 89 9.71 0.45 -5.76
CA ILE A 89 9.39 -0.69 -4.88
C ILE A 89 9.05 -1.93 -5.71
N ASN A 90 8.20 -1.77 -6.73
CA ASN A 90 7.79 -2.86 -7.61
C ASN A 90 8.99 -3.54 -8.29
N ARG A 91 9.88 -2.75 -8.89
CA ARG A 91 11.11 -3.28 -9.51
C ARG A 91 12.02 -3.96 -8.52
N TRP A 92 12.15 -3.41 -7.32
CA TRP A 92 13.00 -3.99 -6.28
C TRP A 92 12.45 -5.34 -5.81
N LEU A 93 11.16 -5.41 -5.45
CA LEU A 93 10.51 -6.65 -5.02
C LEU A 93 10.57 -7.72 -6.10
N HIS A 94 10.28 -7.36 -7.36
CA HIS A 94 10.38 -8.29 -8.49
C HIS A 94 11.82 -8.84 -8.65
N GLY A 95 12.83 -7.95 -8.59
CA GLY A 95 14.23 -8.36 -8.70
C GLY A 95 14.69 -9.26 -7.56
N GLN A 96 14.29 -8.96 -6.31
CA GLN A 96 14.59 -9.79 -5.15
C GLN A 96 13.90 -11.16 -5.22
N GLY A 97 12.64 -11.19 -5.65
CA GLY A 97 11.90 -12.44 -5.85
C GLY A 97 12.57 -13.36 -6.88
N ALA A 98 13.08 -12.80 -7.97
CA ALA A 98 13.80 -13.55 -9.00
C ALA A 98 15.19 -14.04 -8.54
N ALA A 99 15.89 -13.26 -7.71
CA ALA A 99 17.26 -13.56 -7.31
C ALA A 99 17.39 -14.55 -6.14
N ASN A 100 16.45 -14.53 -5.20
CA ASN A 100 16.65 -15.18 -3.90
C ASN A 100 15.97 -16.54 -3.77
N HIS A 101 15.22 -17.02 -4.74
CA HIS A 101 14.48 -18.30 -4.68
C HIS A 101 13.67 -18.50 -3.37
N LEU A 102 13.34 -17.40 -2.66
CA LEU A 102 12.67 -17.43 -1.36
C LEU A 102 11.23 -17.96 -1.45
N SER A 103 10.65 -17.96 -2.63
CA SER A 103 9.39 -18.62 -2.91
C SER A 103 9.22 -18.87 -4.42
N ASP A 104 8.44 -19.88 -4.79
CA ASP A 104 8.05 -20.16 -6.18
C ASP A 104 7.24 -19.01 -6.81
N ARG A 105 6.74 -18.09 -6.02
CA ARG A 105 5.88 -16.96 -6.44
C ARG A 105 6.55 -15.58 -6.33
N GLY A 106 7.83 -15.53 -5.93
CA GLY A 106 8.56 -14.29 -5.74
C GLY A 106 8.15 -13.49 -4.49
N MET A 107 8.59 -12.25 -4.42
CA MET A 107 8.22 -11.30 -3.36
C MET A 107 7.07 -10.41 -3.85
N VAL A 108 5.84 -10.82 -3.55
CA VAL A 108 4.62 -10.18 -4.07
C VAL A 108 3.72 -9.76 -2.92
N THR A 109 3.13 -8.57 -3.03
CA THR A 109 2.20 -8.04 -2.04
C THR A 109 1.11 -7.19 -2.70
N THR A 110 -0.07 -7.11 -2.09
CA THR A 110 -1.04 -6.06 -2.41
C THR A 110 -0.51 -4.70 -1.92
N PHE A 111 -1.13 -3.63 -2.38
CA PHE A 111 -0.89 -2.28 -1.88
C PHE A 111 -2.17 -1.46 -1.94
N SER A 112 -2.56 -0.86 -0.83
CA SER A 112 -3.58 0.18 -0.76
C SER A 112 -3.06 1.35 0.04
N GLY A 113 -2.82 2.48 -0.65
CA GLY A 113 -2.28 3.70 -0.07
C GLY A 113 -3.28 4.85 -0.15
N LEU A 114 -3.28 5.67 0.88
CA LEU A 114 -4.07 6.89 0.98
C LEU A 114 -3.16 8.06 1.37
N VAL A 115 -3.22 9.15 0.60
CA VAL A 115 -2.59 10.42 0.95
C VAL A 115 -3.67 11.47 1.14
N LEU A 116 -3.75 12.05 2.33
CA LEU A 116 -4.62 13.18 2.65
C LEU A 116 -3.81 14.47 2.54
N LYS A 117 -4.04 15.26 1.50
CA LYS A 117 -3.39 16.56 1.33
C LYS A 117 -4.42 17.65 1.07
N SER A 118 -4.39 18.71 1.87
CA SER A 118 -5.40 19.77 1.83
C SER A 118 -6.82 19.20 2.00
N ALA A 119 -7.72 19.41 1.06
CA ALA A 119 -9.08 18.89 1.08
C ALA A 119 -9.26 17.64 0.18
N THR A 120 -8.16 16.98 -0.22
CA THR A 120 -8.20 15.87 -1.19
C THR A 120 -7.63 14.59 -0.59
N ALA A 121 -8.37 13.50 -0.79
CA ALA A 121 -7.91 12.13 -0.55
C ALA A 121 -7.43 11.52 -1.88
N TYR A 122 -6.15 11.18 -1.95
CA TYR A 122 -5.55 10.49 -3.10
C TYR A 122 -5.43 9.02 -2.77
N ILE A 123 -6.07 8.17 -3.55
CA ILE A 123 -6.08 6.72 -3.37
C ILE A 123 -5.22 6.07 -4.45
N PHE A 124 -4.38 5.12 -4.04
CA PHE A 124 -3.52 4.30 -4.89
C PHE A 124 -3.73 2.85 -4.50
N HIS A 125 -3.91 1.97 -5.49
CA HIS A 125 -4.33 0.61 -5.20
C HIS A 125 -3.79 -0.38 -6.21
N ALA A 126 -3.30 -1.52 -5.72
CA ALA A 126 -2.94 -2.71 -6.47
C ALA A 126 -3.26 -3.95 -5.62
N GLY A 127 -4.11 -4.84 -6.11
CA GLY A 127 -4.52 -6.05 -5.40
C GLY A 127 -6.01 -6.08 -5.06
N ASP A 128 -6.35 -6.68 -3.93
CA ASP A 128 -7.73 -6.88 -3.45
C ASP A 128 -7.95 -6.42 -2.01
N SER A 129 -6.94 -5.79 -1.39
CA SER A 129 -7.15 -5.01 -0.15
C SER A 129 -8.04 -3.81 -0.44
N ARG A 130 -8.90 -3.39 0.48
CA ARG A 130 -9.95 -2.42 0.18
C ARG A 130 -9.88 -1.18 1.04
N ILE A 131 -10.26 -0.05 0.47
CA ILE A 131 -10.47 1.22 1.17
C ILE A 131 -11.96 1.55 1.10
N TYR A 132 -12.53 1.88 2.26
CA TYR A 132 -13.92 2.29 2.40
C TYR A 132 -14.02 3.71 2.96
N LEU A 133 -15.03 4.43 2.50
CA LEU A 133 -15.46 5.70 3.07
C LEU A 133 -16.75 5.49 3.87
N LEU A 134 -16.73 5.82 5.14
CA LEU A 134 -17.93 5.93 5.95
C LEU A 134 -18.28 7.41 6.13
N ARG A 135 -19.43 7.84 5.61
CA ARG A 135 -19.90 9.23 5.70
C ARG A 135 -21.40 9.26 5.86
N SER A 136 -21.88 10.04 6.84
CA SER A 136 -23.32 10.21 7.10
C SER A 136 -24.10 8.90 7.24
N GLY A 137 -23.48 7.88 7.86
CA GLY A 137 -24.09 6.57 8.05
C GLY A 137 -24.07 5.63 6.84
N ALA A 138 -23.56 6.09 5.69
CA ALA A 138 -23.37 5.27 4.49
C ALA A 138 -21.92 4.82 4.34
N ILE A 139 -21.72 3.57 3.89
CA ILE A 139 -20.41 3.00 3.58
C ILE A 139 -20.26 2.83 2.06
N GLU A 140 -19.15 3.29 1.52
CA GLU A 140 -18.80 3.20 0.10
C GLU A 140 -17.43 2.58 -0.06
N GLN A 141 -17.28 1.59 -0.93
CA GLN A 141 -15.98 1.04 -1.31
C GLN A 141 -15.34 1.93 -2.37
N LEU A 142 -14.16 2.47 -2.08
CA LEU A 142 -13.45 3.40 -2.97
C LEU A 142 -12.45 2.71 -3.90
N THR A 143 -12.09 1.46 -3.64
CA THR A 143 -11.19 0.64 -4.46
C THR A 143 -11.96 -0.44 -5.21
N ARG A 144 -11.39 -0.94 -6.29
CA ARG A 144 -11.92 -2.09 -7.03
C ARG A 144 -10.89 -3.21 -6.98
N ASP A 145 -11.32 -4.40 -6.55
CA ASP A 145 -10.45 -5.57 -6.48
C ASP A 145 -9.86 -5.90 -7.85
N HIS A 146 -8.56 -6.06 -7.93
CA HIS A 146 -7.85 -6.51 -9.12
C HIS A 146 -7.80 -8.04 -9.17
N ARG A 147 -8.96 -8.66 -9.36
CA ARG A 147 -9.10 -10.12 -9.49
C ARG A 147 -9.58 -10.50 -10.88
N VAL A 148 -9.06 -11.61 -11.40
CA VAL A 148 -9.51 -12.24 -12.63
C VAL A 148 -9.95 -13.66 -12.30
N ARG A 149 -11.18 -13.99 -12.68
CA ARG A 149 -11.72 -15.35 -12.58
C ARG A 149 -11.35 -16.12 -13.84
N ILE A 150 -10.58 -17.20 -13.70
CA ILE A 150 -10.20 -18.09 -14.80
C ILE A 150 -11.19 -19.28 -14.91
N SER A 151 -11.75 -19.71 -13.78
CA SER A 151 -12.78 -20.76 -13.75
C SER A 151 -13.77 -20.49 -12.61
N ARG A 152 -14.79 -21.36 -12.47
CA ARG A 152 -15.75 -21.27 -11.36
C ARG A 152 -15.11 -21.37 -9.97
N GLU A 153 -13.92 -22.01 -9.88
CA GLU A 153 -13.23 -22.31 -8.62
C GLU A 153 -11.90 -21.59 -8.44
N ARG A 154 -11.40 -20.86 -9.47
CA ARG A 154 -10.08 -20.23 -9.42
C ARG A 154 -10.13 -18.77 -9.78
N GLU A 155 -9.76 -17.93 -8.80
CA GLU A 155 -9.52 -16.50 -8.97
C GLU A 155 -8.04 -16.19 -8.70
N TYR A 156 -7.49 -15.25 -9.46
CA TYR A 156 -6.11 -14.79 -9.29
C TYR A 156 -6.10 -13.27 -9.23
N LEU A 157 -5.12 -12.71 -8.53
CA LEU A 157 -4.86 -11.28 -8.62
C LEU A 157 -4.32 -10.95 -10.01
N SER A 158 -4.93 -9.97 -10.65
CA SER A 158 -4.48 -9.44 -11.95
C SER A 158 -3.45 -8.32 -11.80
N ARG A 159 -3.32 -7.74 -10.61
CA ARG A 159 -2.33 -6.72 -10.26
C ARG A 159 -1.90 -6.86 -8.82
N ALA A 160 -0.59 -6.82 -8.57
CA ALA A 160 0.04 -6.69 -7.27
C ALA A 160 1.43 -6.11 -7.44
N VAL A 161 2.05 -5.65 -6.36
CA VAL A 161 3.42 -5.12 -6.35
C VAL A 161 4.40 -6.29 -6.29
N GLY A 162 5.38 -6.30 -7.19
CA GLY A 162 6.40 -7.36 -7.30
C GLY A 162 6.10 -8.47 -8.32
N ILE A 163 4.92 -8.45 -8.98
CA ILE A 163 4.55 -9.48 -9.98
C ILE A 163 5.38 -9.34 -11.25
N ASP A 164 5.51 -8.13 -11.77
CA ASP A 164 6.22 -7.83 -13.02
C ASP A 164 6.91 -6.46 -12.94
N THR A 165 7.58 -6.06 -14.01
CA THR A 165 8.32 -4.79 -14.07
C THR A 165 7.51 -3.62 -14.66
N ASN A 166 6.28 -3.83 -15.08
CA ASN A 166 5.43 -2.83 -15.74
C ASN A 166 4.38 -2.23 -14.81
#